data_534adca1491e59927ed50179cf2fd5e0
#
_entry.id   534adca1491e59927ed50179cf2fd5e0
#
_cell.length_a   1.000
_cell.length_b   1.000
_cell.length_c   1.000
_cell.angle_alpha   90.00
_cell.angle_beta   90.00
_cell.angle_gamma   90.00
#
_symmetry.space_group_name_H-M   'P 1'
#
loop_
_entity.id
_entity.type
_entity.pdbx_description
1 polymer ?
#
loop_
_entity_poly.entity_id
_entity_poly.type
_entity_poly.pdbx_seq_one_letter_code
_entity_poly.pdbx_strand_id
1 'polypeptide(L)'
;TQDVRSLYEDKEGIIWVGTSNGVFQIERDSKKIRQHTHLPDNLVRTVIKDQKGQIWVGSFGSGIFLYSSDWKLLKDFNTYLNFPSNTINQIFEDSKGYIWAATGEGLVQFENKAPWKYKVYQRNEGLANTFIWAIEEDENQNIWFSTNQGISCFVRSEESIYNYDFRDNIPMASFTGRSACKDQNGVLYFGSTNGLCYFTPSYILEKRQAPKAIIGKITVFEPLIVENSNETEIPLINKESVRLKHLQNNFNISFNIQDYSLNERVEYAYMLKGLENAWYTVKEPNNVTFRNLPPGKYEFLI
;
A
#
# COMPACT_ATOMS: atom_id res chain seq x y z
N THR A 1 -11.92 11.95 -34.37
CA THR A 1 -10.66 11.84 -33.60
C THR A 1 -10.82 10.76 -32.55
N GLN A 2 -9.92 9.80 -32.57
CA GLN A 2 -9.93 8.70 -31.58
C GLN A 2 -8.94 9.04 -30.47
N ASP A 3 -9.40 9.02 -29.22
CA ASP A 3 -8.52 9.24 -28.08
C ASP A 3 -7.71 7.97 -27.83
N VAL A 4 -6.40 8.07 -27.99
CA VAL A 4 -5.46 7.00 -27.58
C VAL A 4 -5.34 7.02 -26.06
N ARG A 5 -5.60 5.88 -25.43
CA ARG A 5 -5.60 5.70 -23.98
C ARG A 5 -4.44 4.84 -23.50
N SER A 6 -3.99 3.86 -24.30
CA SER A 6 -2.87 2.99 -23.96
C SER A 6 -2.02 2.63 -25.15
N LEU A 7 -0.74 2.46 -24.86
CA LEU A 7 0.25 1.87 -25.75
C LEU A 7 0.97 0.77 -24.98
N TYR A 8 1.15 -0.37 -25.62
CA TYR A 8 1.87 -1.52 -25.10
C TYR A 8 2.55 -2.25 -26.25
N GLU A 9 3.83 -2.51 -26.15
CA GLU A 9 4.58 -3.33 -27.12
C GLU A 9 4.76 -4.73 -26.54
N ASP A 10 4.32 -5.74 -27.27
CA ASP A 10 4.53 -7.14 -26.87
C ASP A 10 5.91 -7.66 -27.29
N LYS A 11 6.25 -8.87 -26.84
CA LYS A 11 7.55 -9.51 -27.12
C LYS A 11 7.78 -9.80 -28.62
N GLU A 12 6.74 -9.75 -29.43
CA GLU A 12 6.79 -9.96 -30.87
C GLU A 12 6.95 -8.62 -31.63
N GLY A 13 7.04 -7.49 -30.91
CA GLY A 13 7.16 -6.16 -31.49
C GLY A 13 5.85 -5.60 -32.06
N ILE A 14 4.71 -6.19 -31.67
CA ILE A 14 3.40 -5.66 -32.01
C ILE A 14 3.02 -4.59 -31.00
N ILE A 15 2.67 -3.41 -31.49
CA ILE A 15 2.18 -2.31 -30.68
C ILE A 15 0.65 -2.43 -30.54
N TRP A 16 0.21 -2.58 -29.31
CA TRP A 16 -1.20 -2.60 -28.92
C TRP A 16 -1.64 -1.24 -28.48
N VAL A 17 -2.74 -0.76 -29.05
CA VAL A 17 -3.28 0.59 -28.79
C VAL A 17 -4.70 0.49 -28.30
N GLY A 18 -4.94 0.84 -27.05
CA GLY A 18 -6.29 0.99 -26.51
C GLY A 18 -6.82 2.39 -26.76
N THR A 19 -8.03 2.47 -27.29
CA THR A 19 -8.67 3.74 -27.68
C THR A 19 -10.11 3.84 -27.18
N SER A 20 -10.73 5.01 -27.36
CA SER A 20 -12.17 5.19 -27.18
C SER A 20 -13.03 4.47 -28.23
N ASN A 21 -12.43 3.77 -29.17
CA ASN A 21 -13.13 3.02 -30.23
C ASN A 21 -12.50 1.63 -30.49
N GLY A 22 -12.18 0.92 -29.42
CA GLY A 22 -11.65 -0.44 -29.48
C GLY A 22 -10.13 -0.52 -29.39
N VAL A 23 -9.61 -1.66 -29.77
CA VAL A 23 -8.18 -2.00 -29.73
C VAL A 23 -7.61 -1.99 -31.15
N PHE A 24 -6.43 -1.40 -31.30
CA PHE A 24 -5.65 -1.49 -32.54
C PHE A 24 -4.36 -2.26 -32.28
N GLN A 25 -3.95 -3.04 -33.29
CA GLN A 25 -2.65 -3.69 -33.38
C GLN A 25 -1.87 -3.05 -34.51
N ILE A 26 -0.63 -2.67 -34.26
CA ILE A 26 0.27 -2.08 -35.25
C ILE A 26 1.51 -2.97 -35.32
N GLU A 27 1.74 -3.58 -36.48
CA GLU A 27 2.97 -4.30 -36.78
C GLU A 27 4.05 -3.27 -37.11
N ARG A 28 5.11 -3.19 -36.30
CA ARG A 28 6.13 -2.16 -36.40
C ARG A 28 6.83 -2.10 -37.77
N ASP A 29 7.20 -3.26 -38.31
CA ASP A 29 7.97 -3.37 -39.55
C ASP A 29 7.10 -3.14 -40.78
N SER A 30 5.95 -3.78 -40.87
CA SER A 30 5.03 -3.69 -42.02
C SER A 30 4.13 -2.45 -41.97
N LYS A 31 4.07 -1.75 -40.80
CA LYS A 31 3.13 -0.67 -40.51
C LYS A 31 1.67 -1.06 -40.72
N LYS A 32 1.39 -2.37 -40.75
CA LYS A 32 0.03 -2.87 -40.92
C LYS A 32 -0.77 -2.62 -39.64
N ILE A 33 -1.96 -2.03 -39.81
CA ILE A 33 -2.87 -1.71 -38.71
C ILE A 33 -4.07 -2.64 -38.81
N ARG A 34 -4.41 -3.29 -37.68
CA ARG A 34 -5.66 -4.05 -37.53
C ARG A 34 -6.46 -3.42 -36.41
N GLN A 35 -7.75 -3.26 -36.63
CA GLN A 35 -8.68 -2.74 -35.60
C GLN A 35 -9.61 -3.87 -35.13
N HIS A 36 -9.81 -3.94 -33.83
CA HIS A 36 -10.74 -4.85 -33.17
C HIS A 36 -11.84 -4.01 -32.51
N THR A 37 -13.02 -3.98 -33.13
CA THR A 37 -14.19 -3.19 -32.71
C THR A 37 -15.33 -4.04 -32.14
N HIS A 38 -15.26 -5.36 -32.29
CA HIS A 38 -16.30 -6.28 -31.77
C HIS A 38 -16.07 -6.62 -30.29
N LEU A 39 -15.77 -5.60 -29.50
CA LEU A 39 -15.62 -5.70 -28.04
C LEU A 39 -16.96 -5.39 -27.40
N PRO A 40 -17.28 -5.99 -26.23
CA PRO A 40 -18.49 -5.65 -25.47
C PRO A 40 -18.52 -4.19 -25.04
N ASP A 41 -17.35 -3.58 -24.86
CA ASP A 41 -17.17 -2.14 -24.63
C ASP A 41 -15.97 -1.64 -25.43
N ASN A 42 -16.18 -0.61 -26.24
CA ASN A 42 -15.13 0.01 -27.05
C ASN A 42 -14.34 1.10 -26.30
N LEU A 43 -14.75 1.50 -25.07
CA LEU A 43 -14.00 2.47 -24.26
C LEU A 43 -12.81 1.80 -23.57
N VAL A 44 -11.83 1.41 -24.37
CA VAL A 44 -10.66 0.68 -23.89
C VAL A 44 -9.67 1.63 -23.22
N ARG A 45 -9.37 1.37 -21.95
CA ARG A 45 -8.35 2.10 -21.19
C ARG A 45 -7.00 1.44 -21.20
N THR A 46 -6.98 0.13 -21.21
CA THR A 46 -5.74 -0.65 -21.11
C THR A 46 -5.87 -1.95 -21.89
N VAL A 47 -4.79 -2.35 -22.54
CA VAL A 47 -4.69 -3.63 -23.21
C VAL A 47 -3.28 -4.17 -23.05
N ILE A 48 -3.16 -5.46 -22.74
CA ILE A 48 -1.90 -6.19 -22.73
C ILE A 48 -2.10 -7.56 -23.35
N LYS A 49 -1.01 -8.13 -23.89
CA LYS A 49 -0.90 -9.54 -24.27
C LYS A 49 0.04 -10.21 -23.27
N ASP A 50 -0.47 -11.15 -22.50
CA ASP A 50 0.32 -11.83 -21.47
C ASP A 50 1.31 -12.84 -22.06
N GLN A 51 2.17 -13.40 -21.22
CA GLN A 51 3.19 -14.37 -21.61
C GLN A 51 2.60 -15.67 -22.18
N LYS A 52 1.31 -15.94 -21.97
CA LYS A 52 0.58 -17.09 -22.54
C LYS A 52 -0.11 -16.77 -23.86
N GLY A 53 0.05 -15.53 -24.34
CA GLY A 53 -0.59 -15.03 -25.55
C GLY A 53 -2.06 -14.67 -25.39
N GLN A 54 -2.59 -14.61 -24.16
CA GLN A 54 -3.94 -14.17 -23.88
C GLN A 54 -4.00 -12.64 -23.88
N ILE A 55 -5.12 -12.08 -24.33
CA ILE A 55 -5.30 -10.63 -24.48
C ILE A 55 -6.24 -10.16 -23.38
N TRP A 56 -5.73 -9.28 -22.51
CA TRP A 56 -6.48 -8.67 -21.44
C TRP A 56 -6.85 -7.24 -21.82
N VAL A 57 -8.14 -6.94 -21.81
CA VAL A 57 -8.69 -5.64 -22.19
C VAL A 57 -9.45 -5.07 -21.01
N GLY A 58 -9.01 -3.92 -20.51
CA GLY A 58 -9.69 -3.18 -19.45
C GLY A 58 -10.44 -1.96 -19.98
N SER A 59 -11.68 -1.80 -19.56
CA SER A 59 -12.56 -0.72 -20.00
C SER A 59 -12.84 0.32 -18.90
N PHE A 60 -13.45 1.41 -19.29
CA PHE A 60 -13.99 2.41 -18.38
C PHE A 60 -15.51 2.27 -18.25
N GLY A 61 -15.96 1.31 -17.44
CA GLY A 61 -17.37 1.14 -17.17
C GLY A 61 -17.91 -0.28 -17.35
N SER A 62 -17.15 -1.18 -18.02
CA SER A 62 -17.59 -2.55 -18.30
C SER A 62 -16.66 -3.64 -17.75
N GLY A 63 -15.60 -3.26 -17.02
CA GLY A 63 -14.69 -4.21 -16.37
C GLY A 63 -13.58 -4.72 -17.28
N ILE A 64 -13.21 -5.99 -17.11
CA ILE A 64 -12.12 -6.65 -17.83
C ILE A 64 -12.68 -7.74 -18.74
N PHE A 65 -12.16 -7.81 -19.96
CA PHE A 65 -12.42 -8.87 -20.92
C PHE A 65 -11.12 -9.61 -21.21
N LEU A 66 -11.17 -10.92 -21.13
CA LEU A 66 -10.06 -11.81 -21.41
C LEU A 66 -10.34 -12.58 -22.69
N TYR A 67 -9.44 -12.46 -23.65
CA TYR A 67 -9.51 -13.15 -24.93
C TYR A 67 -8.34 -14.12 -25.12
N SER A 68 -8.56 -15.14 -25.94
CA SER A 68 -7.49 -15.94 -26.50
C SER A 68 -6.72 -15.16 -27.58
N SER A 69 -5.60 -15.69 -28.04
CA SER A 69 -4.77 -15.08 -29.10
C SER A 69 -5.52 -14.88 -30.43
N ASP A 70 -6.54 -15.67 -30.69
CA ASP A 70 -7.45 -15.58 -31.85
C ASP A 70 -8.72 -14.76 -31.59
N TRP A 71 -8.73 -13.93 -30.53
CA TRP A 71 -9.81 -13.05 -30.15
C TRP A 71 -11.14 -13.74 -29.78
N LYS A 72 -11.09 -14.96 -29.32
CA LYS A 72 -12.24 -15.60 -28.72
C LYS A 72 -12.36 -15.16 -27.26
N LEU A 73 -13.52 -14.66 -26.85
CA LEU A 73 -13.79 -14.28 -25.44
C LEU A 73 -13.71 -15.53 -24.56
N LEU A 74 -12.80 -15.54 -23.61
CA LEU A 74 -12.62 -16.61 -22.63
C LEU A 74 -13.37 -16.33 -21.34
N LYS A 75 -13.32 -15.06 -20.88
CA LYS A 75 -13.91 -14.65 -19.61
C LYS A 75 -14.14 -13.14 -19.60
N ASP A 76 -15.17 -12.71 -18.87
CA ASP A 76 -15.41 -11.34 -18.50
C ASP A 76 -15.47 -11.19 -16.97
N PHE A 77 -15.08 -10.01 -16.47
CA PHE A 77 -15.06 -9.67 -15.06
C PHE A 77 -15.69 -8.29 -14.91
N ASN A 78 -16.86 -8.23 -14.28
CA ASN A 78 -17.61 -6.99 -14.07
C ASN A 78 -18.43 -7.07 -12.78
N THR A 79 -19.02 -5.94 -12.35
CA THR A 79 -19.78 -5.86 -11.09
C THR A 79 -21.02 -6.74 -11.07
N TYR A 80 -21.63 -7.04 -12.21
CA TYR A 80 -22.75 -8.00 -12.30
C TYR A 80 -22.31 -9.43 -11.99
N LEU A 81 -21.01 -9.72 -12.14
CA LEU A 81 -20.37 -11.00 -11.83
C LEU A 81 -19.55 -10.94 -10.52
N ASN A 82 -19.89 -10.01 -9.62
CA ASN A 82 -19.21 -9.78 -8.33
C ASN A 82 -17.75 -9.36 -8.43
N PHE A 83 -17.32 -8.78 -9.55
CA PHE A 83 -16.01 -8.14 -9.65
C PHE A 83 -16.06 -6.75 -8.96
N PRO A 84 -14.99 -6.29 -8.29
CA PRO A 84 -15.05 -5.12 -7.41
C PRO A 84 -15.39 -3.82 -8.14
N SER A 85 -14.98 -3.67 -9.39
CA SER A 85 -15.17 -2.42 -10.14
C SER A 85 -15.26 -2.63 -11.64
N ASN A 86 -16.10 -1.85 -12.29
CA ASN A 86 -16.14 -1.76 -13.75
C ASN A 86 -15.15 -0.72 -14.32
N THR A 87 -14.53 0.10 -13.47
CA THR A 87 -13.51 1.06 -13.86
C THR A 87 -12.13 0.42 -13.75
N ILE A 88 -11.50 0.18 -14.90
CA ILE A 88 -10.16 -0.40 -14.98
C ILE A 88 -9.20 0.67 -15.49
N ASN A 89 -8.25 1.04 -14.66
CA ASN A 89 -7.27 2.07 -15.00
C ASN A 89 -6.02 1.51 -15.67
N GLN A 90 -5.53 0.35 -15.20
CA GLN A 90 -4.40 -0.35 -15.79
C GLN A 90 -4.51 -1.86 -15.56
N ILE A 91 -4.03 -2.65 -16.52
CA ILE A 91 -3.73 -4.07 -16.37
C ILE A 91 -2.22 -4.22 -16.55
N PHE A 92 -1.59 -5.00 -15.68
CA PHE A 92 -0.15 -5.20 -15.62
C PHE A 92 0.17 -6.68 -15.38
N GLU A 93 1.09 -7.25 -16.13
CA GLU A 93 1.63 -8.58 -15.86
C GLU A 93 2.97 -8.46 -15.15
N ASP A 94 3.09 -9.06 -13.97
CA ASP A 94 4.33 -9.05 -13.21
C ASP A 94 5.35 -10.09 -13.74
N SER A 95 6.57 -10.02 -13.26
CA SER A 95 7.66 -10.92 -13.66
C SER A 95 7.40 -12.40 -13.32
N LYS A 96 6.46 -12.69 -12.42
CA LYS A 96 6.02 -14.03 -12.04
C LYS A 96 4.81 -14.52 -12.84
N GLY A 97 4.27 -13.69 -13.72
CA GLY A 97 3.12 -13.99 -14.56
C GLY A 97 1.77 -13.86 -13.86
N TYR A 98 1.69 -13.18 -12.69
CA TYR A 98 0.40 -12.75 -12.16
C TYR A 98 -0.09 -11.53 -12.92
N ILE A 99 -1.40 -11.46 -13.12
CA ILE A 99 -2.01 -10.28 -13.72
C ILE A 99 -2.58 -9.39 -12.61
N TRP A 100 -2.21 -8.13 -12.65
CA TRP A 100 -2.68 -7.12 -11.72
C TRP A 100 -3.60 -6.13 -12.42
N ALA A 101 -4.67 -5.72 -11.74
CA ALA A 101 -5.56 -4.68 -12.24
C ALA A 101 -5.69 -3.54 -11.23
N ALA A 102 -5.35 -2.34 -11.69
CA ALA A 102 -5.65 -1.08 -11.04
C ALA A 102 -7.12 -0.74 -11.28
N THR A 103 -7.93 -0.71 -10.24
CA THR A 103 -9.36 -0.46 -10.38
C THR A 103 -9.82 0.76 -9.57
N GLY A 104 -11.07 1.18 -9.77
CA GLY A 104 -11.71 2.21 -8.95
C GLY A 104 -12.01 1.78 -7.51
N GLU A 105 -12.00 0.46 -7.22
CA GLU A 105 -12.40 -0.10 -5.93
C GLU A 105 -11.42 -1.13 -5.38
N GLY A 106 -10.14 -0.95 -5.66
CA GLY A 106 -9.05 -1.76 -5.12
C GLY A 106 -8.05 -2.23 -6.15
N LEU A 107 -7.01 -2.88 -5.65
CA LEU A 107 -6.01 -3.59 -6.44
C LEU A 107 -6.44 -5.05 -6.56
N VAL A 108 -6.47 -5.59 -7.78
CA VAL A 108 -6.86 -6.98 -8.03
C VAL A 108 -5.67 -7.76 -8.56
N GLN A 109 -5.42 -8.93 -7.98
CA GLN A 109 -4.40 -9.86 -8.42
C GLN A 109 -5.08 -11.13 -8.95
N PHE A 110 -4.82 -11.51 -10.19
CA PHE A 110 -5.31 -12.73 -10.79
C PHE A 110 -4.23 -13.81 -10.81
N GLU A 111 -4.65 -15.06 -10.54
CA GLU A 111 -3.89 -16.22 -11.00
C GLU A 111 -4.05 -16.31 -12.53
N ASN A 112 -2.93 -16.23 -13.27
CA ASN A 112 -2.99 -16.31 -14.73
C ASN A 112 -3.15 -17.76 -15.21
N LYS A 113 -4.19 -18.43 -14.75
CA LYS A 113 -4.63 -19.77 -15.16
C LYS A 113 -6.12 -19.95 -14.93
N ALA A 114 -6.80 -20.71 -15.77
CA ALA A 114 -8.20 -21.06 -15.57
C ALA A 114 -8.40 -21.76 -14.21
N PRO A 115 -9.46 -21.46 -13.48
CA PRO A 115 -10.59 -20.57 -13.80
C PRO A 115 -10.35 -19.08 -13.56
N TRP A 116 -9.11 -18.59 -13.55
CA TRP A 116 -8.69 -17.19 -13.31
C TRP A 116 -9.24 -16.66 -12.00
N LYS A 117 -8.91 -17.34 -10.90
CA LYS A 117 -9.19 -16.84 -9.55
C LYS A 117 -8.46 -15.53 -9.31
N TYR A 118 -9.07 -14.68 -8.50
CA TYR A 118 -8.47 -13.41 -8.15
C TYR A 118 -8.62 -13.11 -6.66
N LYS A 119 -7.72 -12.29 -6.14
CA LYS A 119 -7.74 -11.70 -4.81
C LYS A 119 -7.90 -10.19 -4.95
N VAL A 120 -8.72 -9.61 -4.11
CA VAL A 120 -8.95 -8.16 -4.07
C VAL A 120 -8.29 -7.60 -2.82
N TYR A 121 -7.55 -6.53 -2.99
CA TYR A 121 -6.96 -5.77 -1.90
C TYR A 121 -7.70 -4.44 -1.78
N GLN A 122 -8.28 -4.18 -0.61
CA GLN A 122 -9.02 -2.98 -0.26
C GLN A 122 -8.55 -2.43 1.08
N ARG A 123 -9.36 -1.61 1.76
CA ARG A 123 -8.99 -1.04 3.06
C ARG A 123 -8.73 -2.09 4.14
N ASN A 124 -9.51 -3.19 4.14
CA ASN A 124 -9.33 -4.28 5.11
C ASN A 124 -8.01 -5.03 4.92
N GLU A 125 -7.46 -5.01 3.71
CA GLU A 125 -6.16 -5.59 3.36
C GLU A 125 -5.01 -4.57 3.45
N GLY A 126 -5.27 -3.37 4.00
CA GLY A 126 -4.24 -2.36 4.31
C GLY A 126 -4.13 -1.21 3.32
N LEU A 127 -5.02 -1.06 2.34
CA LEU A 127 -5.00 0.10 1.44
C LEU A 127 -5.46 1.39 2.15
N ALA A 128 -4.69 2.46 2.04
CA ALA A 128 -5.12 3.78 2.47
C ALA A 128 -6.24 4.35 1.57
N ASN A 129 -6.17 4.07 0.27
CA ASN A 129 -7.16 4.49 -0.71
C ASN A 129 -7.40 3.40 -1.74
N THR A 130 -8.67 3.16 -2.10
CA THR A 130 -9.07 2.08 -3.03
C THR A 130 -9.01 2.46 -4.50
N PHE A 131 -8.91 3.74 -4.83
CA PHE A 131 -8.82 4.16 -6.23
C PHE A 131 -7.37 4.07 -6.72
N ILE A 132 -7.07 3.05 -7.52
CA ILE A 132 -5.72 2.77 -8.03
C ILE A 132 -5.59 3.32 -9.45
N TRP A 133 -4.50 4.08 -9.72
CA TRP A 133 -4.28 4.71 -11.01
C TRP A 133 -3.29 3.97 -11.90
N ALA A 134 -2.11 3.65 -11.38
CA ALA A 134 -1.01 3.06 -12.12
C ALA A 134 -0.28 2.03 -11.27
N ILE A 135 0.30 1.01 -11.92
CA ILE A 135 1.03 -0.10 -11.30
C ILE A 135 2.39 -0.22 -11.97
N GLU A 136 3.42 -0.52 -11.16
CA GLU A 136 4.75 -0.88 -11.63
C GLU A 136 5.41 -1.90 -10.69
N GLU A 137 6.32 -2.73 -11.19
CA GLU A 137 7.05 -3.73 -10.40
C GLU A 137 8.49 -3.27 -10.16
N ASP A 138 8.97 -3.37 -8.91
CA ASP A 138 10.37 -3.10 -8.59
C ASP A 138 11.28 -4.33 -8.87
N GLU A 139 12.58 -4.17 -8.66
CA GLU A 139 13.57 -5.23 -8.86
C GLU A 139 13.44 -6.39 -7.86
N ASN A 140 12.83 -6.13 -6.70
CA ASN A 140 12.55 -7.12 -5.67
C ASN A 140 11.17 -7.78 -5.86
N GLN A 141 10.50 -7.51 -7.01
CA GLN A 141 9.19 -8.05 -7.37
C GLN A 141 8.06 -7.57 -6.46
N ASN A 142 8.24 -6.47 -5.75
CA ASN A 142 7.16 -5.80 -5.07
C ASN A 142 6.34 -4.98 -6.07
N ILE A 143 5.04 -4.86 -5.81
CA ILE A 143 4.12 -4.14 -6.68
C ILE A 143 3.85 -2.76 -6.09
N TRP A 144 4.28 -1.74 -6.81
CA TRP A 144 4.06 -0.34 -6.47
C TRP A 144 2.89 0.20 -7.26
N PHE A 145 2.05 0.98 -6.63
CA PHE A 145 0.88 1.55 -7.28
C PHE A 145 0.50 2.89 -6.69
N SER A 146 0.06 3.79 -7.58
CA SER A 146 -0.40 5.12 -7.19
C SER A 146 -1.90 5.15 -6.90
N THR A 147 -2.28 5.97 -5.92
CA THR A 147 -3.64 6.14 -5.44
C THR A 147 -4.02 7.61 -5.35
N ASN A 148 -5.26 7.95 -4.94
CA ASN A 148 -5.64 9.33 -4.65
C ASN A 148 -5.00 9.88 -3.36
N GLN A 149 -4.33 9.06 -2.55
CA GLN A 149 -3.71 9.45 -1.29
C GLN A 149 -2.21 9.14 -1.20
N GLY A 150 -1.53 9.10 -2.35
CA GLY A 150 -0.11 8.79 -2.41
C GLY A 150 0.20 7.52 -3.17
N ILE A 151 1.31 6.89 -2.82
CA ILE A 151 1.81 5.66 -3.43
C ILE A 151 1.75 4.54 -2.39
N SER A 152 1.38 3.36 -2.83
CA SER A 152 1.38 2.16 -1.98
C SER A 152 2.26 1.08 -2.60
N CYS A 153 2.75 0.18 -1.76
CA CYS A 153 3.57 -0.95 -2.15
C CYS A 153 3.02 -2.24 -1.53
N PHE A 154 2.71 -3.22 -2.36
CA PHE A 154 2.51 -4.59 -1.93
C PHE A 154 3.86 -5.29 -1.85
N VAL A 155 4.33 -5.55 -0.64
CA VAL A 155 5.58 -6.26 -0.40
C VAL A 155 5.31 -7.75 -0.44
N ARG A 156 5.81 -8.39 -1.48
CA ARG A 156 5.51 -9.79 -1.79
C ARG A 156 5.99 -10.77 -0.72
N SER A 157 7.17 -10.54 -0.13
CA SER A 157 7.75 -11.40 0.90
C SER A 157 6.94 -11.43 2.20
N GLU A 158 6.17 -10.37 2.46
CA GLU A 158 5.39 -10.16 3.67
C GLU A 158 3.88 -10.32 3.42
N GLU A 159 3.47 -10.40 2.16
CA GLU A 159 2.07 -10.34 1.70
C GLU A 159 1.29 -9.15 2.28
N SER A 160 1.99 -8.04 2.50
CA SER A 160 1.48 -6.86 3.20
C SER A 160 1.57 -5.61 2.33
N ILE A 161 0.63 -4.68 2.55
CA ILE A 161 0.58 -3.40 1.85
C ILE A 161 1.07 -2.29 2.77
N TYR A 162 1.89 -1.42 2.20
CA TYR A 162 2.42 -0.23 2.85
C TYR A 162 2.06 1.01 2.05
N ASN A 163 1.72 2.08 2.75
CA ASN A 163 1.24 3.31 2.16
C ASN A 163 2.21 4.45 2.46
N TYR A 164 2.50 5.26 1.45
CA TYR A 164 3.41 6.39 1.49
C TYR A 164 2.70 7.64 1.00
N ASP A 165 2.81 8.72 1.75
CA ASP A 165 2.17 10.00 1.45
C ASP A 165 3.15 11.18 1.60
N PHE A 166 2.64 12.42 1.75
CA PHE A 166 3.45 13.62 1.88
C PHE A 166 4.45 13.58 3.05
N ARG A 167 4.19 12.78 4.08
CA ARG A 167 5.09 12.58 5.23
C ARG A 167 6.34 11.77 4.84
N ASP A 168 6.27 11.03 3.75
CA ASP A 168 7.41 10.31 3.16
C ASP A 168 8.03 11.07 1.99
N ASN A 169 7.72 12.36 1.85
CA ASN A 169 8.09 13.18 0.71
C ASN A 169 7.45 12.72 -0.64
N ILE A 170 6.36 11.96 -0.59
CA ILE A 170 5.54 11.69 -1.76
C ILE A 170 4.59 12.88 -1.95
N PRO A 171 4.58 13.55 -3.10
CA PRO A 171 3.76 14.73 -3.29
C PRO A 171 2.27 14.41 -3.13
N MET A 172 1.54 15.25 -2.41
CA MET A 172 0.07 15.23 -2.44
C MET A 172 -0.39 15.73 -3.81
N ALA A 173 -0.60 14.79 -4.72
CA ALA A 173 -1.05 15.09 -6.07
C ALA A 173 -2.02 14.02 -6.54
N SER A 174 -2.94 14.40 -7.41
CA SER A 174 -3.76 13.42 -8.12
C SER A 174 -2.90 12.73 -9.15
N PHE A 175 -2.59 11.47 -8.94
CA PHE A 175 -1.88 10.65 -9.91
C PHE A 175 -2.76 10.40 -11.14
N THR A 176 -2.13 10.10 -12.26
CA THR A 176 -2.82 9.86 -13.53
C THR A 176 -2.76 8.39 -13.91
N GLY A 177 -3.80 7.92 -14.60
CA GLY A 177 -3.90 6.51 -14.99
C GLY A 177 -2.75 6.09 -15.90
N ARG A 178 -2.13 4.94 -15.59
CA ARG A 178 -1.03 4.31 -16.34
C ARG A 178 0.20 5.19 -16.55
N SER A 179 0.39 6.16 -15.69
CA SER A 179 1.57 7.03 -15.71
C SER A 179 2.61 6.49 -14.73
N ALA A 180 3.02 5.24 -14.94
CA ALA A 180 4.10 4.61 -14.20
C ALA A 180 5.09 3.98 -15.16
N CYS A 181 6.37 4.07 -14.83
CA CYS A 181 7.43 3.33 -15.51
C CYS A 181 8.63 3.13 -14.58
N LYS A 182 9.45 2.14 -14.92
CA LYS A 182 10.73 1.85 -14.28
C LYS A 182 11.87 2.07 -15.27
N ASP A 183 12.93 2.74 -14.83
CA ASP A 183 14.13 2.88 -15.64
C ASP A 183 15.09 1.70 -15.45
N GLN A 184 16.21 1.74 -16.19
CA GLN A 184 17.24 0.70 -16.16
C GLN A 184 18.02 0.64 -14.82
N ASN A 185 17.91 1.66 -13.99
CA ASN A 185 18.54 1.74 -12.66
C ASN A 185 17.59 1.32 -11.54
N GLY A 186 16.38 0.86 -11.88
CA GLY A 186 15.36 0.47 -10.91
C GLY A 186 14.60 1.64 -10.27
N VAL A 187 14.79 2.88 -10.76
CA VAL A 187 14.03 4.04 -10.30
C VAL A 187 12.61 3.97 -10.85
N LEU A 188 11.64 4.12 -9.97
CA LEU A 188 10.23 4.17 -10.33
C LEU A 188 9.78 5.62 -10.52
N TYR A 189 8.97 5.84 -11.55
CA TYR A 189 8.40 7.12 -11.92
C TYR A 189 6.88 7.02 -11.96
N PHE A 190 6.18 7.97 -11.33
CA PHE A 190 4.72 8.06 -11.34
C PHE A 190 4.30 9.48 -11.73
N GLY A 191 3.52 9.59 -12.79
CA GLY A 191 2.99 10.86 -13.27
C GLY A 191 1.79 11.34 -12.46
N SER A 192 1.75 12.64 -12.19
CA SER A 192 0.66 13.29 -11.48
C SER A 192 0.25 14.61 -12.17
N THR A 193 -0.86 15.19 -11.74
CA THR A 193 -1.32 16.50 -12.24
C THR A 193 -0.35 17.63 -11.89
N ASN A 194 0.48 17.46 -10.87
CA ASN A 194 1.41 18.47 -10.35
C ASN A 194 2.87 18.19 -10.73
N GLY A 195 3.13 17.20 -11.59
CA GLY A 195 4.48 16.84 -12.02
C GLY A 195 4.78 15.36 -11.92
N LEU A 196 6.04 15.03 -11.70
CA LEU A 196 6.56 13.68 -11.70
C LEU A 196 7.06 13.33 -10.30
N CYS A 197 6.55 12.24 -9.72
CA CYS A 197 7.08 11.61 -8.53
C CYS A 197 8.04 10.50 -8.95
N TYR A 198 9.26 10.48 -8.42
CA TYR A 198 10.21 9.41 -8.70
C TYR A 198 11.02 9.06 -7.45
N PHE A 199 11.38 7.79 -7.32
CA PHE A 199 12.14 7.29 -6.18
C PHE A 199 12.78 5.93 -6.47
N THR A 200 13.80 5.61 -5.70
CA THR A 200 14.38 4.26 -5.66
C THR A 200 13.69 3.45 -4.57
N PRO A 201 13.04 2.32 -4.88
CA PRO A 201 12.27 1.52 -3.92
C PRO A 201 13.03 1.13 -2.66
N SER A 202 14.31 0.75 -2.77
CA SER A 202 15.14 0.37 -1.62
C SER A 202 15.23 1.48 -0.57
N TYR A 203 15.36 2.74 -0.97
CA TYR A 203 15.43 3.87 -0.04
C TYR A 203 14.17 4.03 0.81
N ILE A 204 13.02 3.74 0.23
CA ILE A 204 11.74 3.87 0.93
C ILE A 204 11.52 2.65 1.84
N LEU A 205 11.90 1.46 1.37
CA LEU A 205 11.73 0.21 2.11
C LEU A 205 12.72 0.08 3.29
N GLU A 206 13.95 0.57 3.15
CA GLU A 206 14.98 0.55 4.21
C GLU A 206 14.61 1.40 5.44
N LYS A 207 13.81 2.46 5.27
CA LYS A 207 13.33 3.31 6.38
C LYS A 207 12.34 2.63 7.34
N ARG A 208 12.04 1.35 7.16
CA ARG A 208 11.02 0.61 7.91
C ARG A 208 11.48 -0.02 9.21
N GLN A 209 12.71 0.15 9.63
CA GLN A 209 13.09 -0.32 10.97
C GLN A 209 12.25 0.46 12.00
N ALA A 210 11.50 -0.30 12.82
CA ALA A 210 10.75 0.31 13.90
C ALA A 210 11.70 1.16 14.75
N PRO A 211 11.39 2.44 14.97
CA PRO A 211 12.26 3.31 15.76
C PRO A 211 12.31 2.76 17.19
N LYS A 212 13.46 2.87 17.82
CA LYS A 212 13.63 2.42 19.20
C LYS A 212 12.86 3.36 20.13
N ALA A 213 11.91 2.80 20.89
CA ALA A 213 11.22 3.54 21.93
C ALA A 213 12.16 3.82 23.11
N ILE A 214 12.07 5.04 23.65
CA ILE A 214 12.84 5.46 24.83
C ILE A 214 11.85 5.81 25.93
N ILE A 215 12.02 5.18 27.10
CA ILE A 215 11.25 5.50 28.27
C ILE A 215 11.85 6.77 28.91
N GLY A 216 11.07 7.84 28.99
CA GLY A 216 11.51 9.16 29.44
C GLY A 216 11.47 9.33 30.93
N LYS A 217 10.28 9.19 31.53
CA LYS A 217 10.05 9.42 32.95
C LYS A 217 8.89 8.59 33.49
N ILE A 218 8.87 8.45 34.83
CA ILE A 218 7.70 8.00 35.58
C ILE A 218 7.16 9.21 36.35
N THR A 219 5.87 9.49 36.19
CA THR A 219 5.15 10.50 37.01
C THR A 219 4.30 9.74 38.01
N VAL A 220 4.60 9.93 39.32
CA VAL A 220 3.89 9.30 40.42
C VAL A 220 2.79 10.21 40.90
N PHE A 221 1.60 9.67 41.06
CA PHE A 221 0.44 10.36 41.64
C PHE A 221 0.32 9.97 43.11
N GLU A 222 0.60 10.89 44.03
CA GLU A 222 0.42 10.64 45.44
C GLU A 222 -1.07 10.82 45.84
N PRO A 223 -1.62 10.01 46.75
CA PRO A 223 -3.01 10.18 47.21
C PRO A 223 -3.21 11.55 47.86
N LEU A 224 -4.32 12.22 47.54
CA LEU A 224 -4.73 13.48 48.09
C LEU A 224 -4.92 13.36 49.64
N ILE A 225 -3.92 13.68 50.42
CA ILE A 225 -4.04 13.82 51.86
C ILE A 225 -4.02 15.32 52.29
N VAL A 226 -3.57 16.23 51.43
CA VAL A 226 -3.53 17.71 51.66
C VAL A 226 -3.72 18.42 50.32
N GLU A 227 -4.23 19.69 50.37
CA GLU A 227 -4.66 20.52 49.23
C GLU A 227 -3.66 20.82 48.08
N ASN A 228 -2.53 20.13 48.03
CA ASN A 228 -1.60 20.21 46.91
C ASN A 228 -1.28 18.77 46.42
N SER A 229 -1.81 18.39 45.28
CA SER A 229 -1.42 17.16 44.58
C SER A 229 0.03 17.29 44.09
N ASN A 230 0.98 16.76 44.86
CA ASN A 230 2.37 16.71 44.44
C ASN A 230 2.55 15.56 43.45
N GLU A 231 2.68 15.89 42.16
CA GLU A 231 3.18 14.97 41.17
C GLU A 231 4.70 14.90 41.32
N THR A 232 5.22 13.72 41.57
CA THR A 232 6.67 13.50 41.63
C THR A 232 7.15 12.89 40.32
N GLU A 233 7.97 13.61 39.57
CA GLU A 233 8.58 13.10 38.34
C GLU A 233 9.93 12.42 38.64
N ILE A 234 10.08 11.21 38.15
CA ILE A 234 11.32 10.41 38.23
C ILE A 234 11.87 10.23 36.83
N PRO A 235 12.94 10.93 36.43
CA PRO A 235 13.54 10.73 35.12
C PRO A 235 14.19 9.33 35.04
N LEU A 236 14.00 8.65 33.89
CA LEU A 236 14.49 7.30 33.63
C LEU A 236 15.69 7.26 32.69
N ILE A 237 16.13 8.42 32.21
CA ILE A 237 17.29 8.50 31.31
C ILE A 237 18.51 7.86 32.00
N ASN A 238 19.03 6.82 31.38
CA ASN A 238 20.17 6.00 31.87
C ASN A 238 19.89 5.19 33.16
N LYS A 239 18.65 4.91 33.52
CA LYS A 239 18.31 4.02 34.62
C LYS A 239 17.71 2.72 34.12
N GLU A 240 18.27 1.60 34.50
CA GLU A 240 17.74 0.25 34.19
C GLU A 240 16.61 -0.19 35.12
N SER A 241 16.50 0.41 36.28
CA SER A 241 15.44 0.09 37.25
C SER A 241 15.10 1.27 38.17
N VAL A 242 13.86 1.26 38.63
CA VAL A 242 13.33 2.23 39.61
C VAL A 242 12.63 1.49 40.73
N ARG A 243 12.86 1.94 41.98
CA ARG A 243 12.16 1.42 43.15
C ARG A 243 11.12 2.46 43.62
N LEU A 244 9.85 2.06 43.54
CA LEU A 244 8.75 2.86 44.04
C LEU A 244 8.40 2.46 45.49
N LYS A 245 7.96 3.41 46.29
CA LYS A 245 7.49 3.16 47.66
C LYS A 245 6.07 2.62 47.69
N HIS A 246 5.61 2.06 48.79
CA HIS A 246 4.29 1.47 48.95
C HIS A 246 3.12 2.39 48.52
N LEU A 247 3.18 3.68 48.82
CA LEU A 247 2.15 4.66 48.45
C LEU A 247 2.27 5.17 47.01
N GLN A 248 3.32 4.78 46.28
CA GLN A 248 3.62 5.20 44.91
C GLN A 248 3.16 4.17 43.88
N ASN A 249 1.99 3.56 44.13
CA ASN A 249 1.43 2.49 43.29
C ASN A 249 0.50 3.00 42.17
N ASN A 250 0.33 4.32 42.07
CA ASN A 250 -0.36 5.00 41.00
C ASN A 250 0.65 5.87 40.24
N PHE A 251 0.94 5.52 39.02
CA PHE A 251 1.95 6.23 38.24
C PHE A 251 1.70 6.11 36.73
N ASN A 252 2.29 7.05 36.03
CA ASN A 252 2.31 7.09 34.56
C ASN A 252 3.73 6.87 34.05
N ILE A 253 3.91 6.08 33.02
CA ILE A 253 5.17 5.92 32.31
C ILE A 253 5.06 6.64 30.98
N SER A 254 5.94 7.63 30.75
CA SER A 254 6.02 8.34 29.49
C SER A 254 7.19 7.82 28.66
N PHE A 255 6.96 7.65 27.38
CA PHE A 255 7.93 7.16 26.41
C PHE A 255 7.80 7.93 25.10
N ASN A 256 8.83 7.89 24.28
CA ASN A 256 8.84 8.53 22.97
C ASN A 256 9.84 7.81 22.05
N ILE A 257 9.79 8.13 20.75
CA ILE A 257 10.81 7.78 19.77
C ILE A 257 11.74 8.97 19.55
N GLN A 258 12.97 8.69 19.12
CA GLN A 258 13.94 9.75 18.78
C GLN A 258 13.72 10.36 17.40
N ASP A 259 12.92 9.73 16.56
CA ASP A 259 12.65 10.19 15.19
C ASP A 259 11.34 10.96 15.12
N TYR A 260 11.44 12.28 15.14
CA TYR A 260 10.28 13.18 15.06
C TYR A 260 9.55 13.12 13.70
N SER A 261 10.18 12.60 12.66
CA SER A 261 9.55 12.46 11.33
C SER A 261 8.47 11.37 11.30
N LEU A 262 8.48 10.47 12.28
CA LEU A 262 7.59 9.30 12.35
C LEU A 262 6.46 9.45 13.38
N ASN A 263 6.40 10.54 14.15
CA ASN A 263 5.49 10.69 15.28
C ASN A 263 4.00 10.41 14.98
N GLU A 264 3.54 10.70 13.78
CA GLU A 264 2.12 10.47 13.39
C GLU A 264 1.83 9.05 12.89
N ARG A 265 2.86 8.20 12.74
CA ARG A 265 2.72 6.85 12.17
C ARG A 265 3.12 5.73 13.11
N VAL A 266 3.60 6.08 14.29
CA VAL A 266 4.05 5.08 15.26
C VAL A 266 2.90 4.64 16.12
N GLU A 267 2.62 3.36 16.11
CA GLU A 267 1.76 2.71 17.07
C GLU A 267 2.63 2.08 18.14
N TYR A 268 2.25 2.30 19.41
CA TYR A 268 2.95 1.72 20.55
C TYR A 268 2.15 0.55 21.12
N ALA A 269 2.85 -0.50 21.48
CA ALA A 269 2.31 -1.56 22.31
C ALA A 269 3.20 -1.76 23.53
N TYR A 270 2.61 -2.08 24.68
CA TYR A 270 3.33 -2.33 25.91
C TYR A 270 2.93 -3.65 26.56
N MET A 271 3.83 -4.16 27.36
CA MET A 271 3.56 -5.31 28.25
C MET A 271 4.22 -5.04 29.60
N LEU A 272 3.52 -5.33 30.70
CA LEU A 272 4.06 -5.29 32.06
C LEU A 272 4.22 -6.74 32.57
N LYS A 273 5.39 -7.33 32.32
CA LYS A 273 5.71 -8.66 32.83
C LYS A 273 5.70 -8.66 34.35
N GLY A 274 5.17 -9.71 34.94
CA GLY A 274 4.96 -9.84 36.39
C GLY A 274 3.55 -9.48 36.82
N LEU A 275 2.80 -8.70 35.99
CA LEU A 275 1.36 -8.52 36.13
C LEU A 275 0.63 -9.41 35.12
N GLU A 276 0.90 -9.21 33.84
CA GLU A 276 0.33 -9.98 32.73
C GLU A 276 1.38 -10.18 31.63
N ASN A 277 1.27 -11.29 30.89
CA ASN A 277 2.14 -11.59 29.75
C ASN A 277 1.41 -11.38 28.43
N ALA A 278 0.74 -10.22 28.29
CA ALA A 278 0.01 -9.84 27.08
C ALA A 278 0.46 -8.46 26.60
N TRP A 279 0.47 -8.26 25.27
CA TRP A 279 0.72 -6.97 24.66
C TRP A 279 -0.57 -6.18 24.54
N TYR A 280 -0.52 -4.92 24.93
CA TYR A 280 -1.64 -3.97 24.84
C TYR A 280 -1.28 -2.78 23.98
N THR A 281 -2.14 -2.42 23.03
CA THR A 281 -1.98 -1.21 22.23
C THR A 281 -2.19 0.03 23.10
N VAL A 282 -1.31 1.00 22.95
CA VAL A 282 -1.39 2.28 23.67
C VAL A 282 -2.49 3.13 23.05
N LYS A 283 -3.46 3.56 23.86
CA LYS A 283 -4.59 4.40 23.41
C LYS A 283 -4.30 5.90 23.48
N GLU A 284 -3.45 6.30 24.42
CA GLU A 284 -3.03 7.70 24.57
C GLU A 284 -1.61 7.85 24.05
N PRO A 285 -1.31 8.86 23.24
CA PRO A 285 0.02 9.01 22.68
C PRO A 285 1.06 9.16 23.79
N ASN A 286 2.10 8.33 23.72
CA ASN A 286 3.34 8.44 24.49
C ASN A 286 3.26 8.20 26.00
N ASN A 287 2.16 7.61 26.53
CA ASN A 287 2.09 7.32 27.96
C ASN A 287 1.18 6.11 28.30
N VAL A 288 1.46 5.48 29.43
CA VAL A 288 0.65 4.41 30.02
C VAL A 288 0.50 4.63 31.49
N THR A 289 -0.75 4.62 31.97
CA THR A 289 -1.07 4.83 33.40
C THR A 289 -1.39 3.52 34.09
N PHE A 290 -0.71 3.26 35.19
CA PHE A 290 -0.99 2.13 36.12
C PHE A 290 -1.63 2.68 37.41
N ARG A 291 -2.69 2.02 37.86
CA ARG A 291 -3.39 2.37 39.11
C ARG A 291 -3.46 1.19 40.04
N ASN A 292 -3.19 1.41 41.30
CA ASN A 292 -3.22 0.40 42.37
C ASN A 292 -2.40 -0.85 42.02
N LEU A 293 -1.19 -0.65 41.45
CA LEU A 293 -0.33 -1.78 41.13
C LEU A 293 0.09 -2.50 42.41
N PRO A 294 -0.11 -3.83 42.53
CA PRO A 294 0.30 -4.59 43.70
C PRO A 294 1.81 -4.54 43.94
N PRO A 295 2.28 -4.70 45.18
CA PRO A 295 3.71 -4.82 45.45
C PRO A 295 4.30 -6.02 44.67
N GLY A 296 5.40 -5.80 43.97
CA GLY A 296 6.02 -6.85 43.16
C GLY A 296 7.25 -6.33 42.38
N LYS A 297 7.82 -7.25 41.63
CA LYS A 297 8.87 -6.93 40.64
C LYS A 297 8.28 -7.04 39.24
N TYR A 298 8.38 -5.96 38.50
CA TYR A 298 7.80 -5.85 37.16
C TYR A 298 8.85 -5.46 36.14
N GLU A 299 8.66 -5.88 34.89
CA GLU A 299 9.46 -5.45 33.75
C GLU A 299 8.52 -4.79 32.73
N PHE A 300 8.72 -3.48 32.45
CA PHE A 300 7.96 -2.77 31.46
C PHE A 300 8.66 -2.88 30.10
N LEU A 301 7.94 -3.45 29.13
CA LEU A 301 8.39 -3.58 27.75
C LEU A 301 7.53 -2.67 26.86
N ILE A 302 8.16 -2.05 25.88
CA ILE A 302 7.50 -1.23 24.87
C ILE A 302 8.17 -1.45 23.53
#